data_2c3024bb6ee7beb9f8280d26486bcd2f
#
_entry.id   2c3024bb6ee7beb9f8280d26486bcd2f
#
_cell.length_a   1.000
_cell.length_b   1.000
_cell.length_c   1.000
_cell.angle_alpha   90.00
_cell.angle_beta   90.00
_cell.angle_gamma   90.00
#
_symmetry.space_group_name_H-M   'P 1'
#
loop_
_entity.id
_entity.type
_entity.pdbx_description
1 polymer ?
#
loop_
_entity_poly.entity_id
_entity_poly.type
_entity_poly.pdbx_seq_one_letter_code
_entity_poly.pdbx_strand_id
1 'polypeptide(L)'
;DSGDGQGNANAIRVAQAGALASFAARFADKPTLLVGDFNSYSQEDPIKALEAAGWERVSGAGEASYVYAGRSGSLDHVFANAAAKPLLAGVTSWAVNAQESIAFEYSRAGMNAHLAVEADNPYRSSDHNPELIGLTLLGGDAPAPTPSAEPSTDPSAAPSPSAEPSAVP
;
A
#
# COMPACT_ATOMS: atom_id res chain seq x y z
N ASP A 1 -21.69 -7.31 -8.92
CA ASP A 1 -21.51 -5.99 -9.54
C ASP A 1 -22.85 -5.53 -10.12
N SER A 2 -23.40 -4.47 -9.53
CA SER A 2 -24.69 -3.90 -9.96
C SER A 2 -24.58 -3.05 -11.24
N GLY A 3 -23.38 -2.87 -11.76
CA GLY A 3 -23.11 -2.07 -12.97
C GLY A 3 -23.21 -0.55 -12.74
N ASP A 4 -23.32 -0.12 -11.49
CA ASP A 4 -23.43 1.29 -11.09
C ASP A 4 -22.08 1.91 -10.69
N GLY A 5 -20.98 1.16 -10.86
CA GLY A 5 -19.65 1.57 -10.46
C GLY A 5 -19.35 1.34 -8.97
N GLN A 6 -20.30 0.76 -8.24
CA GLN A 6 -20.11 0.35 -6.85
C GLN A 6 -19.73 -1.13 -6.78
N GLY A 7 -18.89 -1.50 -5.84
CA GLY A 7 -18.57 -2.90 -5.60
C GLY A 7 -19.73 -3.66 -4.95
N ASN A 8 -19.59 -4.97 -4.86
CA ASN A 8 -20.60 -5.85 -4.26
C ASN A 8 -20.98 -5.42 -2.84
N ALA A 9 -22.23 -5.68 -2.45
CA ALA A 9 -22.77 -5.39 -1.12
C ALA A 9 -22.64 -3.90 -0.69
N ASN A 10 -22.78 -2.95 -1.63
CA ASN A 10 -22.57 -1.53 -1.37
C ASN A 10 -23.32 -1.02 -0.14
N ALA A 11 -24.61 -1.32 0.01
CA ALA A 11 -25.40 -0.86 1.15
C ALA A 11 -24.87 -1.35 2.50
N ILE A 12 -24.34 -2.58 2.55
CA ILE A 12 -23.74 -3.15 3.77
C ILE A 12 -22.41 -2.44 4.08
N ARG A 13 -21.57 -2.23 3.08
CA ARG A 13 -20.28 -1.53 3.25
C ARG A 13 -20.49 -0.06 3.67
N VAL A 14 -21.49 0.62 3.14
CA VAL A 14 -21.90 1.98 3.59
C VAL A 14 -22.34 1.96 5.05
N ALA A 15 -23.16 0.98 5.44
CA ALA A 15 -23.58 0.85 6.84
C ALA A 15 -22.39 0.58 7.79
N GLN A 16 -21.42 -0.24 7.35
CA GLN A 16 -20.19 -0.49 8.11
C GLN A 16 -19.34 0.79 8.24
N ALA A 17 -19.20 1.56 7.17
CA ALA A 17 -18.50 2.86 7.20
C ALA A 17 -19.16 3.84 8.18
N GLY A 18 -20.50 3.92 8.18
CA GLY A 18 -21.26 4.72 9.13
C GLY A 18 -21.09 4.25 10.58
N ALA A 19 -21.08 2.93 10.82
CA ALA A 19 -20.82 2.37 12.14
C ALA A 19 -19.40 2.68 12.63
N LEU A 20 -18.39 2.58 11.74
CA LEU A 20 -17.01 2.94 12.05
C LEU A 20 -16.90 4.43 12.40
N ALA A 21 -17.49 5.32 11.60
CA ALA A 21 -17.51 6.75 11.89
C ALA A 21 -18.14 7.06 13.24
N SER A 22 -19.28 6.42 13.54
CA SER A 22 -19.98 6.57 14.83
C SER A 22 -19.15 6.05 16.00
N PHE A 23 -18.45 4.94 15.84
CA PHE A 23 -17.53 4.41 16.84
C PHE A 23 -16.37 5.38 17.08
N ALA A 24 -15.75 5.86 16.02
CA ALA A 24 -14.58 6.72 16.08
C ALA A 24 -14.89 8.13 16.59
N ALA A 25 -16.15 8.59 16.50
CA ALA A 25 -16.58 9.88 17.05
C ALA A 25 -16.31 10.02 18.57
N ARG A 26 -16.18 8.89 19.29
CA ARG A 26 -15.80 8.88 20.72
C ARG A 26 -14.37 9.37 20.98
N PHE A 27 -13.56 9.48 19.94
CA PHE A 27 -12.17 9.92 19.99
C PHE A 27 -11.96 11.22 19.22
N ALA A 28 -13.03 11.99 18.95
CA ALA A 28 -12.97 13.19 18.12
C ALA A 28 -12.03 14.29 18.67
N ASP A 29 -11.81 14.32 19.98
CA ASP A 29 -10.90 15.21 20.71
C ASP A 29 -9.44 14.74 20.70
N LYS A 30 -9.16 13.55 20.19
CA LYS A 30 -7.83 12.94 20.15
C LYS A 30 -7.35 12.78 18.71
N PRO A 31 -6.03 12.90 18.45
CA PRO A 31 -5.47 12.49 17.17
C PRO A 31 -5.84 11.04 16.86
N THR A 32 -6.62 10.84 15.82
CA THR A 32 -7.16 9.53 15.47
C THR A 32 -7.01 9.28 13.98
N LEU A 33 -6.56 8.07 13.65
CA LEU A 33 -6.48 7.56 12.29
C LEU A 33 -7.42 6.36 12.15
N LEU A 34 -8.06 6.22 10.98
CA LEU A 34 -8.72 4.99 10.56
C LEU A 34 -7.85 4.39 9.45
N VAL A 35 -7.41 3.16 9.66
CA VAL A 35 -6.47 2.50 8.74
C VAL A 35 -6.90 1.07 8.46
N GLY A 36 -6.74 0.62 7.21
CA GLY A 36 -7.01 -0.77 6.84
C GLY A 36 -7.50 -0.93 5.42
N ASP A 37 -7.83 -2.18 5.09
CA ASP A 37 -8.57 -2.54 3.88
C ASP A 37 -10.06 -2.26 4.09
N PHE A 38 -10.59 -1.31 3.33
CA PHE A 38 -12.02 -0.94 3.33
C PHE A 38 -12.82 -1.70 2.27
N ASN A 39 -12.16 -2.54 1.49
CA ASN A 39 -12.76 -3.25 0.36
C ASN A 39 -13.58 -2.32 -0.56
N SER A 40 -13.14 -1.10 -0.72
CA SER A 40 -13.83 -0.05 -1.45
C SER A 40 -12.82 0.86 -2.12
N TYR A 41 -12.97 1.09 -3.40
CA TYR A 41 -12.16 2.08 -4.12
C TYR A 41 -12.53 3.50 -3.72
N SER A 42 -11.64 4.44 -3.95
CA SER A 42 -11.73 5.82 -3.48
C SER A 42 -12.98 6.58 -3.91
N GLN A 43 -13.65 6.16 -4.97
CA GLN A 43 -14.87 6.81 -5.46
C GLN A 43 -16.15 6.08 -5.04
N GLU A 44 -16.03 4.95 -4.36
CA GLU A 44 -17.20 4.21 -3.90
C GLU A 44 -17.85 4.83 -2.66
N ASP A 45 -19.15 4.57 -2.51
CA ASP A 45 -20.00 5.18 -1.47
C ASP A 45 -19.49 4.99 -0.04
N PRO A 46 -18.90 3.83 0.37
CA PRO A 46 -18.37 3.67 1.73
C PRO A 46 -17.26 4.69 2.06
N ILE A 47 -16.38 4.97 1.09
CA ILE A 47 -15.31 5.96 1.25
C ILE A 47 -15.90 7.37 1.33
N LYS A 48 -16.86 7.68 0.43
CA LYS A 48 -17.57 8.96 0.45
C LYS A 48 -18.37 9.19 1.75
N ALA A 49 -18.92 8.13 2.33
CA ALA A 49 -19.61 8.20 3.62
C ALA A 49 -18.68 8.60 4.77
N LEU A 50 -17.44 8.08 4.80
CA LEU A 50 -16.43 8.50 5.77
C LEU A 50 -15.99 9.95 5.56
N GLU A 51 -15.75 10.34 4.30
CA GLU A 51 -15.43 11.74 3.96
C GLU A 51 -16.55 12.70 4.39
N ALA A 52 -17.82 12.36 4.12
CA ALA A 52 -18.98 13.12 4.54
C ALA A 52 -19.14 13.19 6.07
N ALA A 53 -18.66 12.19 6.81
CA ALA A 53 -18.61 12.17 8.27
C ALA A 53 -17.45 12.99 8.86
N GLY A 54 -16.65 13.69 8.03
CA GLY A 54 -15.57 14.58 8.45
C GLY A 54 -14.19 13.94 8.56
N TRP A 55 -14.03 12.71 8.05
CA TRP A 55 -12.74 12.05 7.94
C TRP A 55 -12.06 12.45 6.63
N GLU A 56 -10.83 12.91 6.70
CA GLU A 56 -10.03 13.21 5.51
C GLU A 56 -9.21 11.99 5.12
N ARG A 57 -9.40 11.54 3.87
CA ARG A 57 -8.56 10.50 3.31
C ARG A 57 -7.20 11.09 2.96
N VAL A 58 -6.16 10.61 3.62
CA VAL A 58 -4.78 11.09 3.50
C VAL A 58 -3.86 10.13 2.74
N SER A 59 -4.36 8.95 2.38
CA SER A 59 -3.70 7.99 1.47
C SER A 59 -4.08 8.24 0.02
N GLY A 60 -3.33 7.63 -0.90
CA GLY A 60 -3.72 7.49 -2.30
C GLY A 60 -3.22 8.57 -3.26
N ALA A 61 -2.22 9.35 -2.86
CA ALA A 61 -1.47 10.16 -3.82
C ALA A 61 -0.35 9.28 -4.41
N GLY A 62 -0.60 8.71 -5.58
CA GLY A 62 0.44 8.13 -6.44
C GLY A 62 0.39 6.64 -6.63
N GLU A 63 0.35 5.81 -5.61
CA GLU A 63 0.49 4.35 -5.77
C GLU A 63 -0.77 3.59 -5.37
N ALA A 64 -1.08 2.56 -6.17
CA ALA A 64 -2.20 1.67 -5.89
C ALA A 64 -1.80 0.66 -4.81
N SER A 65 -2.66 0.45 -3.81
CA SER A 65 -2.44 -0.59 -2.81
C SER A 65 -2.80 -1.99 -3.30
N TYR A 66 -3.56 -2.09 -4.38
CA TYR A 66 -4.09 -3.35 -4.91
C TYR A 66 -4.05 -3.41 -6.44
N VAL A 67 -3.70 -4.57 -6.98
CA VAL A 67 -3.72 -4.84 -8.43
C VAL A 67 -4.43 -6.16 -8.72
N TYR A 68 -5.47 -6.09 -9.53
CA TYR A 68 -6.24 -7.27 -9.93
C TYR A 68 -6.59 -7.26 -11.43
N ALA A 69 -6.36 -8.36 -12.11
CA ALA A 69 -6.69 -8.56 -13.53
C ALA A 69 -6.16 -7.42 -14.44
N GLY A 70 -4.95 -6.92 -14.17
CA GLY A 70 -4.33 -5.84 -14.94
C GLY A 70 -4.89 -4.44 -14.65
N ARG A 71 -5.72 -4.29 -13.61
CA ARG A 71 -6.24 -3.00 -13.13
C ARG A 71 -5.65 -2.70 -11.77
N SER A 72 -5.26 -1.46 -11.56
CA SER A 72 -4.74 -0.98 -10.29
C SER A 72 -5.69 0.00 -9.62
N GLY A 73 -5.74 -0.04 -8.30
CA GLY A 73 -6.53 0.86 -7.47
C GLY A 73 -6.19 0.66 -6.00
N SER A 74 -6.72 1.49 -5.11
CA SER A 74 -6.48 1.35 -3.68
C SER A 74 -7.76 0.93 -2.97
N LEU A 75 -7.68 -0.19 -2.26
CA LEU A 75 -8.69 -0.70 -1.33
C LEU A 75 -8.30 -0.37 0.12
N ASP A 76 -6.99 -0.17 0.34
CA ASP A 76 -6.41 0.21 1.62
C ASP A 76 -6.38 1.73 1.72
N HIS A 77 -6.89 2.25 2.82
CA HIS A 77 -6.97 3.68 3.02
C HIS A 77 -6.51 4.09 4.41
N VAL A 78 -6.01 5.31 4.48
CA VAL A 78 -5.70 6.02 5.71
C VAL A 78 -6.58 7.25 5.77
N PHE A 79 -7.37 7.36 6.83
CA PHE A 79 -8.14 8.57 7.13
C PHE A 79 -7.63 9.20 8.42
N ALA A 80 -7.67 10.51 8.47
CA ALA A 80 -7.29 11.29 9.63
C ALA A 80 -8.43 12.21 10.06
N ASN A 81 -8.61 12.38 11.37
CA ASN A 81 -9.42 13.46 11.88
C ASN A 81 -8.62 14.77 11.94
N ALA A 82 -9.28 15.90 12.20
CA ALA A 82 -8.66 17.22 12.26
C ALA A 82 -7.50 17.29 13.30
N ALA A 83 -7.58 16.53 14.39
CA ALA A 83 -6.55 16.52 15.43
C ALA A 83 -5.31 15.71 15.03
N ALA A 84 -5.45 14.69 14.16
CA ALA A 84 -4.33 13.87 13.69
C ALA A 84 -3.55 14.53 12.55
N LYS A 85 -4.21 15.31 11.71
CA LYS A 85 -3.60 15.92 10.51
C LYS A 85 -2.28 16.67 10.77
N PRO A 86 -2.17 17.54 11.80
CA PRO A 86 -0.92 18.24 12.08
C PRO A 86 0.26 17.34 12.46
N LEU A 87 -0.01 16.10 12.83
CA LEU A 87 0.99 15.12 13.22
C LEU A 87 1.50 14.28 12.05
N LEU A 88 0.83 14.34 10.88
CA LEU A 88 1.22 13.56 9.71
C LEU A 88 2.46 14.16 9.05
N ALA A 89 3.53 13.38 8.95
CA ALA A 89 4.72 13.71 8.18
C ALA A 89 4.61 13.20 6.73
N GLY A 90 3.81 12.17 6.49
CA GLY A 90 3.55 11.63 5.16
C GLY A 90 2.79 10.31 5.22
N VAL A 91 2.16 9.95 4.11
CA VAL A 91 1.49 8.66 3.91
C VAL A 91 1.81 8.17 2.51
N THR A 92 2.19 6.91 2.37
CA THR A 92 2.47 6.28 1.07
C THR A 92 2.23 4.79 1.11
N SER A 93 1.84 4.20 -0.02
CA SER A 93 1.86 2.75 -0.21
C SER A 93 3.26 2.30 -0.61
N TRP A 94 3.76 1.26 0.03
CA TRP A 94 5.03 0.65 -0.35
C TRP A 94 4.81 -0.46 -1.37
N ALA A 95 5.17 -0.20 -2.63
CA ALA A 95 4.93 -1.08 -3.77
C ALA A 95 5.83 -2.33 -3.76
N VAL A 96 5.67 -3.19 -2.77
CA VAL A 96 6.47 -4.42 -2.56
C VAL A 96 5.70 -5.70 -2.90
N ASN A 97 4.38 -5.61 -3.06
CA ASN A 97 3.51 -6.77 -3.25
C ASN A 97 2.63 -6.68 -4.49
N ALA A 98 1.70 -5.72 -4.54
CA ALA A 98 0.61 -5.70 -5.52
C ALA A 98 1.10 -5.60 -6.98
N GLN A 99 2.23 -4.93 -7.22
CA GLN A 99 2.84 -4.76 -8.53
C GLN A 99 3.71 -5.93 -8.98
N GLU A 100 4.08 -6.81 -8.03
CA GLU A 100 4.87 -8.00 -8.33
C GLU A 100 4.05 -9.05 -9.10
N SER A 101 4.75 -9.91 -9.82
CA SER A 101 4.09 -10.95 -10.61
C SER A 101 3.24 -11.87 -9.73
N ILE A 102 1.99 -12.10 -10.14
CA ILE A 102 1.08 -13.05 -9.50
C ILE A 102 1.65 -14.49 -9.42
N ALA A 103 2.65 -14.82 -10.26
CA ALA A 103 3.33 -16.11 -10.19
C ALA A 103 4.09 -16.32 -8.86
N PHE A 104 4.44 -15.23 -8.19
CA PHE A 104 5.19 -15.26 -6.93
C PHE A 104 4.30 -15.15 -5.69
N GLU A 105 2.99 -15.02 -5.89
CA GLU A 105 2.05 -14.85 -4.81
C GLU A 105 2.08 -16.03 -3.82
N TYR A 106 2.05 -15.73 -2.54
CA TYR A 106 2.09 -16.71 -1.45
C TYR A 106 1.01 -17.80 -1.56
N SER A 107 -0.16 -17.48 -2.10
CA SER A 107 -1.26 -18.42 -2.31
C SER A 107 -0.95 -19.48 -3.39
N ARG A 108 0.12 -19.29 -4.15
CA ARG A 108 0.59 -20.22 -5.18
C ARG A 108 1.71 -21.14 -4.72
N ALA A 109 1.96 -21.18 -3.43
CA ALA A 109 2.90 -22.13 -2.82
C ALA A 109 2.55 -23.57 -3.25
N GLY A 110 3.53 -24.29 -3.80
CA GLY A 110 3.33 -25.63 -4.34
C GLY A 110 2.96 -25.70 -5.82
N MET A 111 2.75 -24.58 -6.50
CA MET A 111 2.68 -24.54 -7.97
C MET A 111 4.08 -24.53 -8.59
N ASN A 112 4.21 -25.04 -9.82
CA ASN A 112 5.51 -25.18 -10.49
C ASN A 112 6.29 -23.86 -10.61
N ALA A 113 5.61 -22.74 -10.77
CA ALA A 113 6.24 -21.42 -10.83
C ALA A 113 6.91 -21.03 -9.51
N HIS A 114 6.39 -21.47 -8.38
CA HIS A 114 6.93 -21.20 -7.06
C HIS A 114 8.28 -21.89 -6.82
N LEU A 115 8.54 -23.02 -7.48
CA LEU A 115 9.80 -23.77 -7.35
C LEU A 115 11.00 -23.05 -8.01
N ALA A 116 10.74 -22.06 -8.86
CA ALA A 116 11.77 -21.29 -9.55
C ALA A 116 12.20 -20.02 -8.80
N VAL A 117 11.59 -19.73 -7.64
CA VAL A 117 11.78 -18.48 -6.92
C VAL A 117 12.27 -18.74 -5.52
N GLU A 118 13.29 -18.01 -5.10
CA GLU A 118 13.70 -18.00 -3.71
C GLU A 118 12.56 -17.46 -2.83
N ALA A 119 12.11 -18.27 -1.87
CA ALA A 119 11.01 -17.93 -0.98
C ALA A 119 11.41 -16.95 0.15
N ASP A 120 12.70 -16.64 0.26
CA ASP A 120 13.24 -15.81 1.34
C ASP A 120 13.43 -14.36 0.90
N ASN A 121 12.30 -13.72 0.53
CA ASN A 121 12.25 -12.31 0.15
C ASN A 121 10.89 -11.72 0.54
N PRO A 122 10.77 -10.39 0.65
CA PRO A 122 9.53 -9.73 1.07
C PRO A 122 8.48 -9.59 -0.04
N TYR A 123 8.83 -9.88 -1.30
CA TYR A 123 7.97 -9.61 -2.45
C TYR A 123 6.79 -10.56 -2.52
N ARG A 124 5.63 -10.02 -2.91
CA ARG A 124 4.40 -10.78 -3.12
C ARG A 124 3.97 -11.65 -1.94
N SER A 125 4.32 -11.26 -0.72
CA SER A 125 3.83 -11.91 0.51
C SER A 125 2.35 -11.61 0.78
N SER A 126 1.76 -10.69 0.04
CA SER A 126 0.34 -10.32 0.00
C SER A 126 -0.03 -9.88 -1.42
N ASP A 127 -1.31 -9.85 -1.76
CA ASP A 127 -1.84 -9.19 -2.95
C ASP A 127 -2.08 -7.68 -2.75
N HIS A 128 -1.91 -7.19 -1.50
CA HIS A 128 -1.97 -5.78 -1.14
C HIS A 128 -0.59 -5.22 -0.78
N ASN A 129 -0.41 -3.93 -0.98
CA ASN A 129 0.74 -3.19 -0.50
C ASN A 129 0.50 -2.65 0.91
N PRO A 130 1.53 -2.64 1.78
CA PRO A 130 1.42 -2.00 3.08
C PRO A 130 1.38 -0.46 2.95
N GLU A 131 0.54 0.17 3.78
CA GLU A 131 0.50 1.62 3.94
C GLU A 131 1.50 2.06 5.01
N LEU A 132 2.41 2.97 4.64
CA LEU A 132 3.37 3.57 5.55
C LEU A 132 2.87 4.93 6.00
N ILE A 133 2.83 5.16 7.31
CA ILE A 133 2.37 6.41 7.91
C ILE A 133 3.50 7.00 8.76
N GLY A 134 4.02 8.14 8.33
CA GLY A 134 4.97 8.93 9.11
C GLY A 134 4.25 9.87 10.07
N LEU A 135 4.62 9.85 11.34
CA LEU A 135 4.07 10.74 12.35
C LEU A 135 5.20 11.57 13.01
N THR A 136 4.98 12.88 13.13
CA THR A 136 5.79 13.74 13.99
C THR A 136 5.21 13.72 15.39
N LEU A 137 5.86 13.00 16.31
CA LEU A 137 5.46 12.98 17.71
C LEU A 137 5.92 14.28 18.38
N LEU A 138 5.03 14.93 19.11
CA LEU A 138 5.33 16.18 19.83
C LEU A 138 6.48 15.99 20.80
N GLY A 139 7.56 16.76 20.64
CA GLY A 139 8.69 16.81 21.56
C GLY A 139 10.07 16.48 21.00
N GLY A 140 10.20 16.17 19.73
CA GLY A 140 11.49 16.02 19.05
C GLY A 140 11.60 17.01 17.89
N ASP A 141 12.72 17.74 17.80
CA ASP A 141 13.10 18.34 16.53
C ASP A 141 13.15 17.21 15.50
N ALA A 142 12.23 17.22 14.55
CA ALA A 142 12.22 16.22 13.50
C ALA A 142 13.58 16.30 12.78
N PRO A 143 14.38 15.22 12.71
CA PRO A 143 15.54 15.24 11.83
C PRO A 143 15.02 15.52 10.42
N ALA A 144 15.59 16.52 9.77
CA ALA A 144 15.29 16.82 8.38
C ALA A 144 15.40 15.50 7.58
N PRO A 145 14.48 15.24 6.67
CA PRO A 145 14.55 14.03 5.85
C PRO A 145 15.91 13.98 5.19
N THR A 146 16.70 12.98 5.55
CA THR A 146 17.97 12.71 4.87
C THR A 146 17.61 12.38 3.42
N PRO A 147 18.10 13.13 2.42
CA PRO A 147 17.83 12.80 1.04
C PRO A 147 18.26 11.35 0.82
N SER A 148 17.34 10.54 0.30
CA SER A 148 17.63 9.16 -0.11
C SER A 148 18.83 9.22 -1.03
N ALA A 149 19.92 8.54 -0.67
CA ALA A 149 21.09 8.47 -1.54
C ALA A 149 20.62 7.88 -2.88
N GLU A 150 20.76 8.65 -3.94
CA GLU A 150 20.59 8.12 -5.30
C GLU A 150 21.49 6.89 -5.44
N PRO A 151 21.02 5.83 -6.10
CA PRO A 151 21.87 4.68 -6.37
C PRO A 151 23.08 5.18 -7.17
N SER A 152 24.28 5.05 -6.57
CA SER A 152 25.53 5.41 -7.23
C SER A 152 25.66 4.53 -8.48
N THR A 153 25.48 5.12 -9.63
CA THR A 153 25.86 4.51 -10.90
C THR A 153 27.37 4.61 -11.04
N ASP A 154 28.09 3.67 -10.45
CA ASP A 154 29.52 3.48 -10.71
C ASP A 154 29.66 2.69 -12.04
N PRO A 155 30.14 3.31 -13.12
CA PRO A 155 30.28 2.63 -14.42
C PRO A 155 31.55 1.78 -14.51
N SER A 156 32.21 1.43 -13.40
CA SER A 156 33.51 0.74 -13.40
C SER A 156 33.43 -0.72 -13.03
N ALA A 157 32.58 -1.50 -13.72
CA ALA A 157 32.71 -2.95 -13.77
C ALA A 157 32.77 -3.40 -15.23
N ALA A 158 33.93 -3.28 -15.85
CA ALA A 158 34.19 -3.94 -17.12
C ALA A 158 34.14 -5.45 -16.93
N PRO A 159 33.46 -6.21 -17.83
CA PRO A 159 33.45 -7.67 -17.72
C PRO A 159 34.82 -8.22 -18.04
N SER A 160 35.35 -9.07 -17.16
CA SER A 160 36.54 -9.90 -17.41
C SER A 160 36.29 -10.81 -18.62
N PRO A 161 37.27 -10.97 -19.53
CA PRO A 161 37.11 -11.86 -20.67
C PRO A 161 37.02 -13.31 -20.23
N SER A 162 35.97 -14.01 -20.70
CA SER A 162 35.80 -15.44 -20.59
C SER A 162 37.00 -16.18 -21.20
N ALA A 163 37.53 -17.13 -20.43
CA ALA A 163 38.54 -18.09 -20.90
C ALA A 163 37.91 -19.00 -21.98
N GLU A 164 38.64 -19.18 -23.09
CA GLU A 164 38.31 -20.14 -24.14
C GLU A 164 38.35 -21.59 -23.60
N PRO A 165 37.48 -22.48 -24.07
CA PRO A 165 37.59 -23.90 -23.75
C PRO A 165 38.72 -24.53 -24.56
N SER A 166 39.71 -25.11 -23.83
CA SER A 166 40.73 -25.97 -24.41
C SER A 166 40.12 -27.20 -25.08
N ALA A 167 40.46 -27.38 -26.35
CA ALA A 167 40.22 -28.62 -27.09
C ALA A 167 41.02 -29.77 -26.46
N VAL A 168 40.42 -30.89 -26.22
CA VAL A 168 41.06 -32.17 -25.85
C VAL A 168 41.06 -33.07 -27.08
N PRO A 169 42.14 -33.79 -27.35
CA PRO A 169 42.34 -34.63 -28.56
C PRO A 169 41.44 -35.88 -28.59
#